data_9e8ecbaad96eca26706fc80fbc8c2427
#
_entry.id   9e8ecbaad96eca26706fc80fbc8c2427
#
_cell.length_a   1.000
_cell.length_b   1.000
_cell.length_c   1.000
_cell.angle_alpha   90.00
_cell.angle_beta   90.00
_cell.angle_gamma   90.00
#
_symmetry.space_group_name_H-M   'P 1'
#
loop_
_entity.id
_entity.type
_entity.pdbx_description
1 polymer ?
#
loop_
_entity_poly.entity_id
_entity_poly.type
_entity_poly.pdbx_seq_one_letter_code
_entity_poly.pdbx_strand_id
1 'polypeptide(L)'
;VTDLAVTERASLTDLLDKLGPHAPTLCEGWETRDLASHLVLRERRFDAIAGIVIRPLAGWTARVQNRLARRNFSRLVDQLRSGPPRWSPVRLRRIDEGANNVEFFVHHEDIRRSQPEWQPRVVDAATNELLWRRACVVARHALHTSSGVELVRADNGERHTARSPASGEGTLVVTGAPQELLLYVFGRYDHALVQRDGDATAFAALEES
;
A
#
# COMPACT_ATOMS: atom_id res chain seq x y z
N VAL A 1 -11.96 -18.37 5.49
CA VAL A 1 -11.46 -16.99 5.32
C VAL A 1 -10.71 -16.99 4.00
N THR A 2 -11.27 -16.32 2.99
CA THR A 2 -10.60 -16.15 1.70
C THR A 2 -9.34 -15.33 1.95
N ASP A 3 -8.19 -15.80 1.50
CA ASP A 3 -6.93 -15.07 1.65
C ASP A 3 -7.03 -13.77 0.82
N LEU A 4 -7.07 -12.63 1.50
CA LEU A 4 -7.18 -11.32 0.87
C LEU A 4 -6.10 -11.12 -0.20
N ALA A 5 -4.85 -11.58 0.06
CA ALA A 5 -3.77 -11.47 -0.90
C ALA A 5 -4.07 -12.24 -2.20
N VAL A 6 -4.72 -13.41 -2.10
CA VAL A 6 -5.10 -14.20 -3.29
C VAL A 6 -6.17 -13.48 -4.08
N THR A 7 -7.20 -12.95 -3.41
CA THR A 7 -8.28 -12.22 -4.07
C THR A 7 -7.77 -10.91 -4.70
N GLU A 8 -6.99 -10.14 -3.96
CA GLU A 8 -6.41 -8.89 -4.47
C GLU A 8 -5.46 -9.13 -5.63
N ARG A 9 -4.62 -10.18 -5.56
CA ARG A 9 -3.74 -10.56 -6.67
C ARG A 9 -4.53 -10.88 -7.94
N ALA A 10 -5.59 -11.67 -7.83
CA ALA A 10 -6.43 -12.01 -8.98
C ALA A 10 -7.03 -10.75 -9.61
N SER A 11 -7.71 -9.92 -8.80
CA SER A 11 -8.35 -8.68 -9.27
C SER A 11 -7.34 -7.68 -9.84
N LEU A 12 -6.17 -7.54 -9.20
CA LEU A 12 -5.08 -6.69 -9.69
C LEU A 12 -4.55 -7.15 -11.04
N THR A 13 -4.31 -8.46 -11.21
CA THR A 13 -3.81 -8.98 -12.49
C THR A 13 -4.81 -8.86 -13.62
N ASP A 14 -6.10 -9.00 -13.34
CA ASP A 14 -7.16 -8.78 -14.33
C ASP A 14 -7.27 -7.29 -14.71
N LEU A 15 -7.08 -6.39 -13.75
CA LEU A 15 -7.03 -4.95 -14.02
C LEU A 15 -5.80 -4.57 -14.86
N LEU A 16 -4.62 -5.14 -14.58
CA LEU A 16 -3.41 -4.94 -15.37
C LEU A 16 -3.59 -5.40 -16.82
N ASP A 17 -4.20 -6.57 -17.05
CA ASP A 17 -4.50 -7.05 -18.41
C ASP A 17 -5.46 -6.12 -19.16
N LYS A 18 -6.47 -5.58 -18.46
CA LYS A 18 -7.44 -4.64 -19.04
C LYS A 18 -6.81 -3.31 -19.44
N LEU A 19 -5.95 -2.75 -18.58
CA LEU A 19 -5.39 -1.40 -18.75
C LEU A 19 -4.12 -1.39 -19.64
N GLY A 20 -3.41 -2.51 -19.71
CA GLY A 20 -2.13 -2.59 -20.42
C GLY A 20 -0.97 -1.94 -19.65
N PRO A 21 0.22 -1.83 -20.30
CA PRO A 21 1.48 -1.49 -19.63
C PRO A 21 1.71 -0.02 -19.30
N HIS A 22 0.91 0.90 -19.86
CA HIS A 22 1.17 2.34 -19.82
C HIS A 22 0.09 3.16 -19.11
N ALA A 23 -0.81 2.50 -18.36
CA ALA A 23 -1.79 3.22 -17.57
C ALA A 23 -1.12 3.87 -16.34
N PRO A 24 -1.62 5.05 -15.90
CA PRO A 24 -1.09 5.74 -14.73
C PRO A 24 -1.32 4.94 -13.45
N THR A 25 -0.50 5.25 -12.43
CA THR A 25 -0.68 4.76 -11.05
C THR A 25 -0.52 5.94 -10.09
N LEU A 26 -0.91 5.78 -8.82
CA LEU A 26 -0.64 6.78 -7.78
C LEU A 26 0.83 6.78 -7.31
N CYS A 27 1.62 5.80 -7.71
CA CYS A 27 3.04 5.79 -7.43
C CYS A 27 3.73 6.79 -8.38
N GLU A 28 4.32 7.84 -7.84
CA GLU A 28 4.94 8.91 -8.62
C GLU A 28 5.93 8.37 -9.67
N GLY A 29 5.74 8.76 -10.93
CA GLY A 29 6.57 8.35 -12.06
C GLY A 29 6.41 6.89 -12.51
N TRP A 30 5.45 6.12 -11.94
CA TRP A 30 5.22 4.74 -12.30
C TRP A 30 3.97 4.55 -13.17
N GLU A 31 4.15 3.80 -14.24
CA GLU A 31 3.06 3.18 -15.01
C GLU A 31 2.73 1.78 -14.47
N THR A 32 1.64 1.19 -14.93
CA THR A 32 1.22 -0.18 -14.58
C THR A 32 2.32 -1.23 -14.77
N ARG A 33 3.20 -1.04 -15.77
CA ARG A 33 4.34 -1.95 -15.99
C ARG A 33 5.39 -1.87 -14.88
N ASP A 34 5.63 -0.69 -14.33
CA ASP A 34 6.61 -0.49 -13.26
C ASP A 34 6.09 -1.10 -11.96
N LEU A 35 4.80 -0.88 -11.68
CA LEU A 35 4.13 -1.47 -10.53
C LEU A 35 4.07 -3.01 -10.62
N ALA A 36 3.73 -3.58 -11.79
CA ALA A 36 3.78 -5.03 -12.00
C ALA A 36 5.20 -5.59 -11.80
N SER A 37 6.22 -4.86 -12.28
CA SER A 37 7.64 -5.24 -12.11
C SER A 37 8.07 -5.20 -10.65
N HIS A 38 7.62 -4.20 -9.88
CA HIS A 38 7.83 -4.09 -8.44
C HIS A 38 7.26 -5.30 -7.69
N LEU A 39 6.01 -5.65 -7.96
CA LEU A 39 5.35 -6.78 -7.31
C LEU A 39 6.01 -8.12 -7.66
N VAL A 40 6.40 -8.34 -8.92
CA VAL A 40 7.15 -9.53 -9.34
C VAL A 40 8.52 -9.60 -8.67
N LEU A 41 9.22 -8.44 -8.52
CA LEU A 41 10.49 -8.36 -7.81
C LEU A 41 10.32 -8.81 -6.35
N ARG A 42 9.31 -8.28 -5.66
CA ARG A 42 9.04 -8.63 -4.26
C ARG A 42 8.78 -10.12 -4.06
N GLU A 43 8.08 -10.77 -4.97
CA GLU A 43 7.74 -12.20 -4.85
C GLU A 43 8.85 -13.16 -5.28
N ARG A 44 9.75 -12.73 -6.17
CA ARG A 44 10.67 -13.64 -6.86
C ARG A 44 12.15 -13.28 -6.76
N ARG A 45 12.49 -12.07 -6.27
CA ARG A 45 13.87 -11.58 -6.26
C ARG A 45 14.31 -11.15 -4.86
N PHE A 46 14.52 -12.14 -4.01
CA PHE A 46 14.97 -11.92 -2.60
C PHE A 46 16.28 -11.17 -2.50
N ASP A 47 17.16 -11.34 -3.49
CA ASP A 47 18.41 -10.64 -3.63
C ASP A 47 18.23 -9.14 -3.86
N ALA A 48 17.07 -8.72 -4.37
CA ALA A 48 16.77 -7.34 -4.69
C ALA A 48 15.77 -6.67 -3.72
N ILE A 49 15.04 -7.44 -2.90
CA ILE A 49 14.08 -6.89 -1.91
C ILE A 49 14.78 -6.01 -0.88
N ALA A 50 15.98 -6.38 -0.45
CA ALA A 50 16.70 -5.67 0.59
C ALA A 50 16.88 -4.17 0.28
N GLY A 51 17.05 -3.79 -0.97
CA GLY A 51 17.19 -2.39 -1.37
C GLY A 51 15.89 -1.57 -1.36
N ILE A 52 14.73 -2.19 -1.11
CA ILE A 52 13.48 -1.45 -0.83
C ILE A 52 13.60 -0.73 0.52
N VAL A 53 14.31 -1.33 1.49
CA VAL A 53 14.45 -0.80 2.85
C VAL A 53 15.86 -0.27 3.12
N ILE A 54 16.87 -0.88 2.53
CA ILE A 54 18.30 -0.57 2.78
C ILE A 54 18.82 0.35 1.68
N ARG A 55 18.90 1.66 1.95
CA ARG A 55 19.32 2.70 1.00
C ARG A 55 20.55 2.36 0.15
N PRO A 56 21.68 1.82 0.68
CA PRO A 56 22.84 1.45 -0.13
C PRO A 56 22.55 0.40 -1.22
N LEU A 57 21.52 -0.43 -1.05
CA LEU A 57 21.14 -1.46 -2.01
C LEU A 57 20.05 -1.00 -3.01
N ALA A 58 19.50 0.22 -2.84
CA ALA A 58 18.44 0.75 -3.69
C ALA A 58 18.81 0.75 -5.18
N GLY A 59 20.06 1.07 -5.52
CA GLY A 59 20.54 1.06 -6.91
C GLY A 59 20.52 -0.34 -7.55
N TRP A 60 20.75 -1.39 -6.79
CA TRP A 60 20.61 -2.76 -7.27
C TRP A 60 19.15 -3.12 -7.51
N THR A 61 18.28 -2.80 -6.55
CA THR A 61 16.84 -3.00 -6.65
C THR A 61 16.25 -2.31 -7.87
N ALA A 62 16.60 -1.02 -8.09
CA ALA A 62 16.16 -0.27 -9.25
C ALA A 62 16.62 -0.90 -10.58
N ARG A 63 17.86 -1.37 -10.66
CA ARG A 63 18.37 -2.06 -11.86
C ARG A 63 17.60 -3.34 -12.15
N VAL A 64 17.29 -4.12 -11.11
CA VAL A 64 16.50 -5.37 -11.26
C VAL A 64 15.08 -5.04 -11.69
N GLN A 65 14.43 -4.06 -11.07
CA GLN A 65 13.08 -3.61 -11.41
C GLN A 65 13.02 -3.12 -12.86
N ASN A 66 13.94 -2.25 -13.28
CA ASN A 66 14.02 -1.75 -14.65
C ASN A 66 14.25 -2.87 -15.68
N ARG A 67 15.01 -3.91 -15.32
CA ARG A 67 15.19 -5.09 -16.19
C ARG A 67 13.89 -5.90 -16.32
N LEU A 68 13.13 -6.02 -15.25
CA LEU A 68 11.82 -6.67 -15.26
C LEU A 68 10.82 -5.85 -16.10
N ALA A 69 10.78 -4.53 -15.93
CA ALA A 69 9.90 -3.64 -16.68
C ALA A 69 10.10 -3.69 -18.21
N ARG A 70 11.31 -4.05 -18.67
CA ARG A 70 11.60 -4.24 -20.11
C ARG A 70 11.12 -5.59 -20.69
N ARG A 71 10.61 -6.50 -19.86
CA ARG A 71 10.08 -7.78 -20.34
C ARG A 71 8.71 -7.59 -20.98
N ASN A 72 8.26 -8.62 -21.65
CA ASN A 72 6.91 -8.66 -22.18
C ASN A 72 5.90 -8.53 -21.02
N PHE A 73 4.99 -7.55 -21.11
CA PHE A 73 4.07 -7.20 -20.02
C PHE A 73 3.13 -8.34 -19.65
N SER A 74 2.55 -9.04 -20.64
CA SER A 74 1.66 -10.16 -20.37
C SER A 74 2.38 -11.27 -19.58
N ARG A 75 3.65 -11.52 -19.87
CA ARG A 75 4.45 -12.48 -19.09
C ARG A 75 4.71 -12.03 -17.66
N LEU A 76 4.86 -10.71 -17.43
CA LEU A 76 4.96 -10.17 -16.05
C LEU A 76 3.66 -10.39 -15.29
N VAL A 77 2.52 -10.09 -15.93
CA VAL A 77 1.19 -10.30 -15.34
C VAL A 77 0.95 -11.78 -15.05
N ASP A 78 1.29 -12.69 -15.97
CA ASP A 78 1.19 -14.14 -15.75
C ASP A 78 2.07 -14.62 -14.59
N GLN A 79 3.29 -14.07 -14.47
CA GLN A 79 4.17 -14.38 -13.34
C GLN A 79 3.57 -13.91 -12.00
N LEU A 80 2.95 -12.74 -11.97
CA LEU A 80 2.26 -12.21 -10.79
C LEU A 80 1.03 -13.05 -10.46
N ARG A 81 0.20 -13.38 -11.46
CA ARG A 81 -0.99 -14.23 -11.30
C ARG A 81 -0.65 -15.61 -10.75
N SER A 82 0.44 -16.22 -11.18
CA SER A 82 0.88 -17.54 -10.68
C SER A 82 1.42 -17.51 -9.24
N GLY A 83 1.65 -16.33 -8.68
CA GLY A 83 2.20 -16.15 -7.34
C GLY A 83 3.67 -16.54 -7.19
N PRO A 84 4.19 -16.55 -5.96
CA PRO A 84 5.57 -16.90 -5.68
C PRO A 84 5.86 -18.37 -6.02
N PRO A 85 7.07 -18.69 -6.52
CA PRO A 85 7.47 -20.06 -6.81
C PRO A 85 7.36 -20.98 -5.58
N ARG A 86 7.13 -22.28 -5.79
CA ARG A 86 6.98 -23.25 -4.70
C ARG A 86 8.18 -23.32 -3.76
N TRP A 87 9.38 -23.06 -4.26
CA TRP A 87 10.63 -23.04 -3.51
C TRP A 87 10.92 -21.71 -2.81
N SER A 88 10.07 -20.71 -3.02
CA SER A 88 10.26 -19.38 -2.47
C SER A 88 10.13 -19.38 -0.94
N PRO A 89 11.10 -18.82 -0.19
CA PRO A 89 10.99 -18.66 1.26
C PRO A 89 9.77 -17.81 1.68
N VAL A 90 9.31 -16.90 0.83
CA VAL A 90 8.09 -16.09 1.06
C VAL A 90 6.87 -16.98 1.24
N ARG A 91 6.81 -18.12 0.54
CA ARG A 91 5.69 -19.06 0.66
C ARG A 91 5.70 -19.83 2.00
N LEU A 92 6.88 -20.03 2.62
CA LEU A 92 7.06 -20.73 3.90
C LEU A 92 6.86 -19.79 5.10
N ARG A 93 6.93 -18.49 4.90
CA ARG A 93 6.80 -17.50 5.97
C ARG A 93 5.33 -17.07 6.10
N ARG A 94 4.59 -17.75 6.94
CA ARG A 94 3.29 -17.26 7.48
C ARG A 94 3.36 -15.85 8.08
N ILE A 95 4.56 -15.34 8.32
CA ILE A 95 4.81 -13.99 8.84
C ILE A 95 4.47 -12.92 7.79
N ASP A 96 4.42 -13.28 6.50
CA ASP A 96 4.28 -12.33 5.40
C ASP A 96 2.85 -12.20 4.85
N GLU A 97 1.89 -13.02 5.32
CA GLU A 97 0.50 -12.94 4.86
C GLU A 97 -0.07 -11.54 5.06
N GLY A 98 0.27 -10.90 6.18
CA GLY A 98 -0.21 -9.58 6.47
C GLY A 98 0.45 -8.46 5.68
N ALA A 99 1.75 -8.55 5.41
CA ALA A 99 2.47 -7.56 4.61
C ALA A 99 2.07 -7.67 3.13
N ASN A 100 1.92 -8.90 2.61
CA ASN A 100 1.46 -9.13 1.24
C ASN A 100 0.00 -8.73 1.03
N ASN A 101 -0.89 -8.96 2.01
CA ASN A 101 -2.28 -8.52 1.94
C ASN A 101 -2.39 -7.01 1.76
N VAL A 102 -1.62 -6.25 2.53
CA VAL A 102 -1.58 -4.78 2.45
C VAL A 102 -0.97 -4.32 1.13
N GLU A 103 0.14 -4.92 0.72
CA GLU A 103 0.84 -4.56 -0.51
C GLU A 103 -0.05 -4.72 -1.75
N PHE A 104 -0.72 -5.88 -1.90
CA PHE A 104 -1.63 -6.08 -3.01
C PHE A 104 -2.85 -5.16 -2.95
N PHE A 105 -3.39 -4.91 -1.75
CA PHE A 105 -4.51 -4.01 -1.59
C PHE A 105 -4.14 -2.58 -1.98
N VAL A 106 -3.06 -2.03 -1.42
CA VAL A 106 -2.61 -0.65 -1.67
C VAL A 106 -2.29 -0.46 -3.16
N HIS A 107 -1.51 -1.34 -3.75
CA HIS A 107 -1.15 -1.22 -5.17
C HIS A 107 -2.32 -1.48 -6.13
N HIS A 108 -3.31 -2.27 -5.75
CA HIS A 108 -4.54 -2.37 -6.50
C HIS A 108 -5.30 -1.03 -6.47
N GLU A 109 -5.40 -0.39 -5.31
CA GLU A 109 -5.98 0.96 -5.20
C GLU A 109 -5.13 2.02 -5.92
N ASP A 110 -3.80 1.92 -5.93
CA ASP A 110 -2.94 2.82 -6.70
C ASP A 110 -3.28 2.84 -8.20
N ILE A 111 -3.60 1.69 -8.78
CA ILE A 111 -4.02 1.62 -10.17
C ILE A 111 -5.48 2.06 -10.32
N ARG A 112 -6.38 1.59 -9.46
CA ARG A 112 -7.81 1.93 -9.57
C ARG A 112 -8.05 3.42 -9.44
N ARG A 113 -7.47 4.07 -8.42
CA ARG A 113 -7.69 5.49 -8.08
C ARG A 113 -6.98 6.45 -9.01
N SER A 114 -6.05 6.00 -9.81
CA SER A 114 -5.46 6.79 -10.88
C SER A 114 -6.30 6.83 -12.16
N GLN A 115 -7.40 6.04 -12.25
CA GLN A 115 -8.29 6.07 -13.39
C GLN A 115 -9.40 7.14 -13.22
N PRO A 116 -9.86 7.79 -14.31
CA PRO A 116 -10.77 8.95 -14.23
C PRO A 116 -12.10 8.68 -13.53
N GLU A 117 -12.63 7.47 -13.63
CA GLU A 117 -13.97 7.11 -13.12
C GLU A 117 -13.92 6.12 -11.96
N TRP A 118 -12.88 6.20 -11.13
CA TRP A 118 -12.78 5.30 -9.99
C TRP A 118 -13.88 5.54 -8.94
N GLN A 119 -14.28 4.48 -8.28
CA GLN A 119 -15.24 4.53 -7.18
C GLN A 119 -14.69 3.78 -5.96
N PRO A 120 -14.97 4.25 -4.72
CA PRO A 120 -14.61 3.52 -3.52
C PRO A 120 -15.18 2.10 -3.56
N ARG A 121 -14.39 1.12 -3.10
CA ARG A 121 -14.86 -0.25 -2.98
C ARG A 121 -15.58 -0.46 -1.65
N VAL A 122 -16.61 -1.29 -1.68
CA VAL A 122 -17.15 -1.88 -0.48
C VAL A 122 -16.37 -3.16 -0.20
N VAL A 123 -15.79 -3.25 0.99
CA VAL A 123 -15.09 -4.43 1.47
C VAL A 123 -15.87 -5.07 2.63
N ASP A 124 -15.74 -6.38 2.79
CA ASP A 124 -16.43 -7.10 3.88
C ASP A 124 -15.85 -6.76 5.26
N ALA A 125 -16.60 -7.09 6.32
CA ALA A 125 -16.22 -6.76 7.69
C ALA A 125 -14.88 -7.40 8.12
N ALA A 126 -14.56 -8.61 7.67
CA ALA A 126 -13.32 -9.29 8.01
C ALA A 126 -12.12 -8.61 7.34
N THR A 127 -12.29 -8.18 6.09
CA THR A 127 -11.30 -7.38 5.36
C THR A 127 -11.09 -6.02 6.04
N ASN A 128 -12.17 -5.31 6.40
CA ASN A 128 -12.09 -4.05 7.13
C ASN A 128 -11.30 -4.19 8.43
N GLU A 129 -11.55 -5.24 9.19
CA GLU A 129 -10.84 -5.50 10.45
C GLU A 129 -9.34 -5.77 10.21
N LEU A 130 -9.00 -6.52 9.16
CA LEU A 130 -7.61 -6.75 8.78
C LEU A 130 -6.91 -5.43 8.39
N LEU A 131 -7.54 -4.61 7.53
CA LEU A 131 -6.98 -3.36 7.07
C LEU A 131 -6.81 -2.35 8.21
N TRP A 132 -7.76 -2.29 9.15
CA TRP A 132 -7.65 -1.49 10.37
C TRP A 132 -6.42 -1.85 11.20
N ARG A 133 -6.27 -3.13 11.53
CA ARG A 133 -5.09 -3.60 12.29
C ARG A 133 -3.78 -3.24 11.59
N ARG A 134 -3.76 -3.31 10.28
CA ARG A 134 -2.57 -2.96 9.49
C ARG A 134 -2.33 -1.46 9.46
N ALA A 135 -3.36 -0.65 9.28
CA ALA A 135 -3.27 0.81 9.38
C ALA A 135 -2.67 1.23 10.74
N CYS A 136 -3.14 0.65 11.84
CA CYS A 136 -2.62 0.92 13.19
C CYS A 136 -1.13 0.59 13.33
N VAL A 137 -0.69 -0.54 12.78
CA VAL A 137 0.73 -0.93 12.83
C VAL A 137 1.59 0.00 11.98
N VAL A 138 1.16 0.28 10.75
CA VAL A 138 1.93 1.12 9.80
C VAL A 138 2.00 2.57 10.29
N ALA A 139 0.90 3.12 10.81
CA ALA A 139 0.83 4.51 11.26
C ALA A 139 1.92 4.87 12.28
N ARG A 140 2.27 3.95 13.18
CA ARG A 140 3.32 4.15 14.19
C ARG A 140 4.71 4.40 13.59
N HIS A 141 4.94 3.88 12.39
CA HIS A 141 6.24 3.92 11.72
C HIS A 141 6.27 4.87 10.52
N ALA A 142 5.11 5.16 9.92
CA ALA A 142 5.03 5.96 8.71
C ALA A 142 4.76 7.45 8.98
N LEU A 143 4.03 7.76 10.07
CA LEU A 143 3.65 9.14 10.36
C LEU A 143 4.69 9.80 11.28
N HIS A 144 5.48 10.72 10.71
CA HIS A 144 6.55 11.43 11.42
C HIS A 144 6.18 12.89 11.64
N THR A 145 5.81 13.24 12.89
CA THR A 145 5.43 14.60 13.27
C THR A 145 5.68 14.81 14.77
N SER A 146 5.80 16.07 15.21
CA SER A 146 5.80 16.45 16.65
C SER A 146 4.40 16.41 17.26
N SER A 147 3.36 16.58 16.45
CA SER A 147 1.96 16.48 16.86
C SER A 147 1.57 15.06 17.20
N GLY A 148 0.56 14.90 18.05
CA GLY A 148 -0.12 13.62 18.22
C GLY A 148 -0.85 13.24 16.94
N VAL A 149 -0.99 11.92 16.68
CA VAL A 149 -1.81 11.41 15.57
C VAL A 149 -2.72 10.31 16.09
N GLU A 150 -4.01 10.48 15.87
CA GLU A 150 -5.03 9.52 16.21
C GLU A 150 -5.82 9.12 14.97
N LEU A 151 -5.96 7.82 14.75
CA LEU A 151 -6.83 7.25 13.73
C LEU A 151 -8.17 6.88 14.33
N VAL A 152 -9.27 7.19 13.65
CA VAL A 152 -10.64 6.89 14.10
C VAL A 152 -11.39 6.17 12.99
N ARG A 153 -11.94 5.01 13.31
CA ARG A 153 -12.80 4.26 12.37
C ARG A 153 -14.17 4.93 12.25
N ALA A 154 -14.59 5.21 11.03
CA ALA A 154 -15.89 5.82 10.77
C ALA A 154 -17.07 4.86 10.98
N ASP A 155 -16.84 3.54 10.92
CA ASP A 155 -17.90 2.52 11.01
C ASP A 155 -18.31 2.18 12.45
N ASN A 156 -17.41 2.26 13.42
CA ASN A 156 -17.68 1.87 14.81
C ASN A 156 -17.12 2.81 15.87
N GLY A 157 -16.37 3.86 15.46
CA GLY A 157 -15.76 4.84 16.37
C GLY A 157 -14.51 4.35 17.11
N GLU A 158 -13.99 3.17 16.78
CA GLU A 158 -12.73 2.67 17.38
C GLU A 158 -11.58 3.63 17.09
N ARG A 159 -10.76 3.87 18.12
CA ARG A 159 -9.67 4.85 18.09
C ARG A 159 -8.31 4.18 18.30
N HIS A 160 -7.29 4.68 17.61
CA HIS A 160 -5.92 4.24 17.77
C HIS A 160 -4.96 5.44 17.80
N THR A 161 -4.26 5.62 18.92
CA THR A 161 -3.19 6.61 19.02
C THR A 161 -1.94 6.06 18.33
N ALA A 162 -1.67 6.56 17.13
CA ALA A 162 -0.47 6.20 16.36
C ALA A 162 0.77 6.91 16.94
N ARG A 163 0.58 8.15 17.44
CA ARG A 163 1.64 8.98 18.04
C ARG A 163 1.08 9.87 19.14
N SER A 164 1.79 9.93 20.25
CA SER A 164 1.49 10.91 21.29
C SER A 164 2.10 12.28 20.94
N PRO A 165 1.42 13.39 21.24
CA PRO A 165 1.96 14.72 20.95
C PRO A 165 3.19 15.03 21.83
N ALA A 166 4.12 15.79 21.28
CA ALA A 166 5.17 16.44 22.08
C ALA A 166 4.58 17.51 23.01
N SER A 167 5.36 17.95 24.00
CA SER A 167 4.88 18.96 24.95
C SER A 167 4.49 20.25 24.23
N GLY A 168 3.25 20.70 24.44
CA GLY A 168 2.71 21.91 23.84
C GLY A 168 2.07 21.70 22.45
N GLU A 169 2.17 20.51 21.88
CA GLU A 169 1.59 20.18 20.57
C GLU A 169 0.16 19.61 20.70
N GLY A 170 -0.65 19.85 19.68
CA GLY A 170 -1.99 19.27 19.53
C GLY A 170 -1.98 17.86 18.98
N THR A 171 -3.18 17.29 18.83
CA THR A 171 -3.38 15.98 18.20
C THR A 171 -4.15 16.15 16.90
N LEU A 172 -3.62 15.58 15.85
CA LEU A 172 -4.27 15.46 14.54
C LEU A 172 -5.15 14.19 14.54
N VAL A 173 -6.42 14.34 14.22
CA VAL A 173 -7.36 13.23 14.17
C VAL A 173 -7.73 12.95 12.72
N VAL A 174 -7.54 11.71 12.28
CA VAL A 174 -7.86 11.23 10.94
C VAL A 174 -8.98 10.20 11.05
N THR A 175 -10.16 10.54 10.52
CA THR A 175 -11.35 9.70 10.60
C THR A 175 -11.72 9.16 9.21
N GLY A 176 -11.90 7.85 9.10
CA GLY A 176 -12.29 7.22 7.83
C GLY A 176 -12.63 5.74 7.95
N ALA A 177 -13.08 5.17 6.84
CA ALA A 177 -13.21 3.72 6.74
C ALA A 177 -11.82 3.06 6.83
N PRO A 178 -11.68 1.82 7.35
CA PRO A 178 -10.39 1.14 7.51
C PRO A 178 -9.50 1.14 6.27
N GLN A 179 -10.05 0.91 5.08
CA GLN A 179 -9.32 0.95 3.83
C GLN A 179 -8.79 2.36 3.50
N GLU A 180 -9.54 3.40 3.82
CA GLU A 180 -9.14 4.79 3.58
C GLU A 180 -8.03 5.22 4.54
N LEU A 181 -8.16 4.84 5.81
CA LEU A 181 -7.12 5.05 6.82
C LEU A 181 -5.82 4.33 6.44
N LEU A 182 -5.91 3.11 5.89
CA LEU A 182 -4.73 2.40 5.40
C LEU A 182 -4.06 3.16 4.26
N LEU A 183 -4.81 3.63 3.27
CA LEU A 183 -4.26 4.41 2.15
C LEU A 183 -3.62 5.71 2.64
N TYR A 184 -4.26 6.40 3.58
CA TYR A 184 -3.72 7.60 4.19
C TYR A 184 -2.35 7.36 4.84
N VAL A 185 -2.21 6.33 5.66
CA VAL A 185 -0.93 6.03 6.33
C VAL A 185 0.14 5.51 5.37
N PHE A 186 -0.23 5.10 4.16
CA PHE A 186 0.67 4.79 3.05
C PHE A 186 0.98 6.00 2.16
N GLY A 187 0.62 7.23 2.59
CA GLY A 187 0.96 8.47 1.90
C GLY A 187 0.07 8.81 0.70
N ARG A 188 -1.12 8.18 0.58
CA ARG A 188 -2.09 8.50 -0.49
C ARG A 188 -3.04 9.61 -0.01
N TYR A 189 -2.48 10.67 0.52
CA TYR A 189 -3.21 11.74 1.23
C TYR A 189 -4.33 12.37 0.41
N ASP A 190 -4.08 12.69 -0.86
CA ASP A 190 -5.04 13.32 -1.77
C ASP A 190 -6.09 12.34 -2.32
N HIS A 191 -5.87 11.04 -2.17
CA HIS A 191 -6.72 9.98 -2.73
C HIS A 191 -7.43 9.15 -1.67
N ALA A 192 -7.11 9.34 -0.39
CA ALA A 192 -7.80 8.71 0.72
C ALA A 192 -9.03 9.53 1.14
N LEU A 193 -10.18 8.88 1.24
CA LEU A 193 -11.43 9.52 1.65
C LEU A 193 -11.52 9.56 3.18
N VAL A 194 -10.82 10.51 3.77
CA VAL A 194 -10.75 10.71 5.23
C VAL A 194 -11.17 12.12 5.62
N GLN A 195 -11.68 12.27 6.84
CA GLN A 195 -11.86 13.57 7.49
C GLN A 195 -10.64 13.86 8.36
N ARG A 196 -10.17 15.11 8.32
CA ARG A 196 -9.02 15.60 9.07
C ARG A 196 -9.51 16.66 10.06
N ASP A 197 -9.23 16.47 11.35
CA ASP A 197 -9.55 17.41 12.42
C ASP A 197 -8.27 17.72 13.22
N GLY A 198 -7.93 19.02 13.30
CA GLY A 198 -6.71 19.51 13.94
C GLY A 198 -6.11 20.68 13.17
N ASP A 199 -4.89 21.04 13.52
CA ASP A 199 -4.17 22.17 12.90
C ASP A 199 -3.79 21.88 11.45
N ALA A 200 -4.22 22.74 10.52
CA ALA A 200 -4.00 22.56 9.09
C ALA A 200 -2.52 22.61 8.70
N THR A 201 -1.72 23.45 9.39
CA THR A 201 -0.28 23.56 9.13
C THR A 201 0.45 22.29 9.57
N ALA A 202 0.03 21.72 10.71
CA ALA A 202 0.58 20.46 11.19
C ALA A 202 0.21 19.27 10.27
N PHE A 203 -0.98 19.26 9.66
CA PHE A 203 -1.33 18.28 8.63
C PHE A 203 -0.46 18.45 7.38
N ALA A 204 -0.28 19.66 6.86
CA ALA A 204 0.58 19.90 5.73
C ALA A 204 2.01 19.40 5.97
N ALA A 205 2.58 19.73 7.14
CA ALA A 205 3.92 19.26 7.52
C ALA A 205 4.01 17.72 7.66
N LEU A 206 2.95 17.05 8.13
CA LEU A 206 2.88 15.59 8.20
C LEU A 206 2.86 14.96 6.80
N GLU A 207 2.09 15.53 5.89
CA GLU A 207 1.88 15.00 4.54
C GLU A 207 3.06 15.27 3.59
N GLU A 208 3.94 16.21 3.93
CA GLU A 208 5.19 16.50 3.21
C GLU A 208 6.40 15.70 3.73
N SER A 209 6.29 15.03 4.88
CA SER A 209 7.40 14.32 5.56
C SER A 209 7.62 12.89 5.03
#